data_926224f1ebaf0da8c6623ec50248d18e
#
_entry.id   926224f1ebaf0da8c6623ec50248d18e
#
_cell.length_a   1.000
_cell.length_b   1.000
_cell.length_c   1.000
_cell.angle_alpha   90.00
_cell.angle_beta   90.00
_cell.angle_gamma   90.00
#
_symmetry.space_group_name_H-M   'P 1'
#
loop_
_entity.id
_entity.type
_entity.pdbx_description
1 polymer ?
#
loop_
_entity_poly.entity_id
_entity_poly.type
_entity_poly.pdbx_seq_one_letter_code
_entity_poly.pdbx_strand_id
1 'polypeptide(L)'
;MAKLWPVRRRFWDRLALIKFAGATVVDIPVPGADERPVRAVPLAQRFPGIGINRVLVGDRIPADETDLRSERFYRVLVGLFRIFPSQAPGLPPIATDRAAALADAYTPAHRKLFPVPEFPTEYQTRDLGELAVASPYAGYLRATGPDTYEWDLRSLADYEVHPGLVPLGVSVSFTQRDGRLRATSIESALGRCEPDDPAWQRSVELALCAATTHTSLVRHYNWVHLVPGAAFAIATRTALPTDHPVKRLLWPHVFRTQFSNWVTTMGQLSVGGDFESIFSFTRPALLRLFDDTHDAFDATLLDPQRDAARRGVLDRGLDLPVLANSTAHHEVMCAHAERYLRAYYADDAALAGDGSVRSWYEALDHLIPNGVAPLGDVSSVHSASRLIGSLIHLVSYQHEARGTLLWNYQPWTQVQPIRVYANGQPEPVDVYQRLINANFGLNIRRTPMMRDFSYLALDERGRAAFRAYLSDLLALQTRLESEPKALWKVYPEMLEANMNG
;
A
#
# COMPACT_ATOMS: atom_id res chain seq x y z
N MET A 1 27.05 -22.64 -8.39
CA MET A 1 25.73 -22.06 -8.12
C MET A 1 25.00 -21.62 -9.40
N ALA A 2 25.66 -21.02 -10.39
CA ALA A 2 25.00 -20.62 -11.66
C ALA A 2 24.30 -21.77 -12.40
N LYS A 3 24.85 -23.00 -12.40
CA LYS A 3 24.23 -24.17 -13.06
C LYS A 3 22.88 -24.62 -12.44
N LEU A 4 22.60 -24.26 -11.19
CA LEU A 4 21.34 -24.61 -10.51
C LEU A 4 20.25 -23.53 -10.66
N TRP A 5 20.60 -22.38 -11.23
CA TRP A 5 19.67 -21.27 -11.36
C TRP A 5 18.41 -21.58 -12.18
N PRO A 6 18.49 -22.22 -13.38
CA PRO A 6 17.29 -22.55 -14.12
C PRO A 6 16.33 -23.50 -13.37
N VAL A 7 16.88 -24.38 -12.51
CA VAL A 7 16.07 -25.28 -11.67
C VAL A 7 15.39 -24.49 -10.56
N ARG A 8 16.09 -23.56 -9.91
CA ARG A 8 15.51 -22.68 -8.89
C ARG A 8 14.39 -21.81 -9.47
N ARG A 9 14.62 -21.15 -10.59
CA ARG A 9 13.62 -20.33 -11.27
C ARG A 9 12.36 -21.17 -11.54
N ARG A 10 12.45 -22.33 -12.18
CA ARG A 10 11.32 -23.20 -12.45
C ARG A 10 10.58 -23.65 -11.20
N PHE A 11 11.30 -23.88 -10.13
CA PHE A 11 10.70 -24.25 -8.84
C PHE A 11 9.82 -23.13 -8.30
N TRP A 12 10.36 -21.90 -8.21
CA TRP A 12 9.64 -20.76 -7.67
C TRP A 12 8.48 -20.33 -8.57
N ASP A 13 8.63 -20.43 -9.90
CA ASP A 13 7.56 -20.18 -10.85
C ASP A 13 6.40 -21.16 -10.65
N ARG A 14 6.69 -22.44 -10.50
CA ARG A 14 5.67 -23.46 -10.25
C ARG A 14 4.97 -23.25 -8.91
N LEU A 15 5.71 -22.87 -7.90
CA LEU A 15 5.16 -22.61 -6.56
C LEU A 15 4.23 -21.40 -6.58
N ALA A 16 4.62 -20.31 -7.28
CA ALA A 16 3.77 -19.16 -7.49
C ALA A 16 2.47 -19.53 -8.22
N LEU A 17 2.55 -20.31 -9.29
CA LEU A 17 1.39 -20.77 -10.05
C LEU A 17 0.45 -21.65 -9.22
N ILE A 18 0.98 -22.53 -8.36
CA ILE A 18 0.18 -23.35 -7.45
C ILE A 18 -0.56 -22.47 -6.43
N LYS A 19 0.14 -21.50 -5.84
CA LYS A 19 -0.46 -20.55 -4.92
C LYS A 19 -1.60 -19.80 -5.59
N PHE A 20 -1.40 -19.43 -6.83
CA PHE A 20 -2.32 -18.65 -7.65
C PHE A 20 -3.57 -19.43 -8.09
N ALA A 21 -3.45 -20.70 -8.38
CA ALA A 21 -4.59 -21.56 -8.68
C ALA A 21 -5.59 -21.65 -7.50
N GLY A 22 -5.19 -21.22 -6.30
CA GLY A 22 -6.03 -21.09 -5.13
C GLY A 22 -6.64 -19.69 -4.92
N ALA A 23 -6.49 -18.75 -5.88
CA ALA A 23 -7.08 -17.41 -5.78
C ALA A 23 -8.62 -17.50 -5.77
N THR A 24 -9.27 -16.83 -4.83
CA THR A 24 -10.73 -16.87 -4.67
C THR A 24 -11.23 -15.57 -4.04
N VAL A 25 -12.48 -15.24 -4.34
CA VAL A 25 -13.22 -14.23 -3.60
C VAL A 25 -13.64 -14.82 -2.25
N VAL A 26 -13.38 -14.10 -1.18
CA VAL A 26 -13.71 -14.50 0.19
C VAL A 26 -14.98 -13.82 0.64
N ASP A 27 -15.91 -14.58 1.19
CA ASP A 27 -17.08 -14.04 1.86
C ASP A 27 -16.69 -13.60 3.27
N ILE A 28 -17.13 -12.40 3.66
CA ILE A 28 -16.90 -11.85 4.98
C ILE A 28 -18.00 -12.39 5.92
N PRO A 29 -17.69 -13.19 6.93
CA PRO A 29 -18.69 -13.71 7.84
C PRO A 29 -19.24 -12.60 8.74
N VAL A 30 -20.42 -12.78 9.28
CA VAL A 30 -20.93 -11.94 10.36
C VAL A 30 -20.02 -12.14 11.59
N PRO A 31 -19.62 -11.07 12.33
CA PRO A 31 -18.80 -11.22 13.52
C PRO A 31 -19.39 -12.24 14.51
N GLY A 32 -18.59 -13.20 14.97
CA GLY A 32 -19.00 -14.23 15.91
C GLY A 32 -19.07 -13.74 17.36
N ALA A 33 -19.94 -14.36 18.20
CA ALA A 33 -20.12 -13.97 19.60
C ALA A 33 -18.91 -14.33 20.50
N ASP A 34 -18.11 -15.33 20.10
CA ASP A 34 -17.00 -15.85 20.92
C ASP A 34 -15.64 -15.25 20.54
N GLU A 35 -15.65 -14.08 19.92
CA GLU A 35 -14.42 -13.44 19.49
C GLU A 35 -13.58 -12.98 20.69
N ARG A 36 -12.41 -13.59 20.87
CA ARG A 36 -11.46 -13.16 21.91
C ARG A 36 -10.79 -11.85 21.50
N PRO A 37 -10.58 -10.89 22.42
CA PRO A 37 -9.85 -9.67 22.15
C PRO A 37 -8.44 -9.94 21.62
N VAL A 38 -8.03 -9.22 20.58
CA VAL A 38 -6.68 -9.25 20.02
C VAL A 38 -5.85 -8.18 20.74
N ARG A 39 -4.71 -8.57 21.33
CA ARG A 39 -3.84 -7.61 22.00
C ARG A 39 -2.79 -7.07 21.05
N ALA A 40 -2.46 -5.79 21.16
CA ALA A 40 -1.34 -5.20 20.49
C ALA A 40 -0.03 -5.64 21.15
N VAL A 41 0.92 -6.12 20.37
CA VAL A 41 2.26 -6.50 20.81
C VAL A 41 3.30 -6.02 19.78
N PRO A 42 4.55 -5.74 20.20
CA PRO A 42 5.62 -5.45 19.24
C PRO A 42 5.76 -6.56 18.19
N LEU A 43 5.99 -6.16 16.94
CA LEU A 43 6.14 -7.11 15.83
C LEU A 43 7.27 -8.12 16.11
N ALA A 44 8.38 -7.67 16.69
CA ALA A 44 9.48 -8.54 17.11
C ALA A 44 9.08 -9.61 18.14
N GLN A 45 8.13 -9.31 19.04
CA GLN A 45 7.57 -10.29 19.97
C GLN A 45 6.70 -11.32 19.26
N ARG A 46 5.90 -10.89 18.30
CA ARG A 46 5.01 -11.78 17.52
C ARG A 46 5.79 -12.65 16.53
N PHE A 47 6.88 -12.12 15.97
CA PHE A 47 7.72 -12.74 14.95
C PHE A 47 9.20 -12.77 15.40
N PRO A 48 9.61 -13.71 16.25
CA PRO A 48 10.99 -13.83 16.69
C PRO A 48 11.95 -13.93 15.51
N GLY A 49 13.00 -13.09 15.52
CA GLY A 49 13.98 -12.99 14.42
C GLY A 49 13.65 -11.90 13.37
N ILE A 50 12.54 -11.16 13.54
CA ILE A 50 12.28 -9.92 12.83
C ILE A 50 12.43 -8.78 13.83
N GLY A 51 13.51 -8.00 13.72
CA GLY A 51 13.93 -7.00 14.71
C GLY A 51 13.21 -5.64 14.56
N ILE A 52 11.89 -5.63 14.36
CA ILE A 52 11.06 -4.41 14.32
C ILE A 52 10.34 -4.31 15.66
N ASN A 53 10.65 -3.26 16.45
CA ASN A 53 10.25 -3.19 17.84
C ASN A 53 9.16 -2.16 18.15
N ARG A 54 9.05 -1.10 17.34
CA ARG A 54 8.08 -0.03 17.57
C ARG A 54 6.72 -0.33 16.97
N VAL A 55 6.70 -1.04 15.84
CA VAL A 55 5.46 -1.42 15.14
C VAL A 55 4.67 -2.42 15.97
N LEU A 56 3.39 -2.11 16.24
CA LEU A 56 2.47 -2.95 16.99
C LEU A 56 1.58 -3.76 16.04
N VAL A 57 1.46 -5.05 16.31
CA VAL A 57 0.59 -5.98 15.56
C VAL A 57 -0.25 -6.83 16.52
N GLY A 58 -1.27 -7.50 16.01
CA GLY A 58 -2.05 -8.42 16.82
C GLY A 58 -1.22 -9.61 17.33
N ASP A 59 -1.43 -10.00 18.60
CA ASP A 59 -0.73 -11.11 19.25
C ASP A 59 -1.03 -12.47 18.64
N ARG A 60 -2.09 -12.58 17.86
CA ARG A 60 -2.52 -13.82 17.19
C ARG A 60 -3.33 -13.54 15.92
N ILE A 61 -3.56 -14.58 15.12
CA ILE A 61 -4.60 -14.60 14.10
C ILE A 61 -5.90 -15.01 14.80
N PRO A 62 -6.98 -14.21 14.70
CA PRO A 62 -8.30 -14.60 15.22
C PRO A 62 -8.81 -15.88 14.57
N ALA A 63 -9.65 -16.64 15.30
CA ALA A 63 -10.13 -17.93 14.83
C ALA A 63 -10.96 -17.84 13.53
N ASP A 64 -11.70 -16.74 13.37
CA ASP A 64 -12.50 -16.43 12.18
C ASP A 64 -11.68 -16.03 10.94
N GLU A 65 -10.41 -15.64 11.15
CA GLU A 65 -9.45 -15.35 10.06
C GLU A 65 -8.53 -16.54 9.72
N THR A 66 -8.48 -17.57 10.56
CA THR A 66 -7.53 -18.67 10.44
C THR A 66 -7.72 -19.47 9.14
N ASP A 67 -6.63 -19.67 8.42
CA ASP A 67 -6.54 -20.55 7.25
C ASP A 67 -5.34 -21.50 7.39
N LEU A 68 -5.57 -22.67 7.98
CA LEU A 68 -4.53 -23.65 8.29
C LEU A 68 -3.72 -24.10 7.07
N ARG A 69 -4.32 -24.11 5.86
CA ARG A 69 -3.61 -24.48 4.63
C ARG A 69 -2.59 -23.41 4.26
N SER A 70 -3.02 -22.15 4.23
CA SER A 70 -2.14 -21.01 3.96
C SER A 70 -1.08 -20.87 5.06
N GLU A 71 -1.42 -21.03 6.33
CA GLU A 71 -0.45 -20.95 7.43
C GLU A 71 0.66 -22.01 7.29
N ARG A 72 0.30 -23.27 7.01
CA ARG A 72 1.28 -24.35 6.77
C ARG A 72 2.13 -24.06 5.56
N PHE A 73 1.52 -23.58 4.47
CA PHE A 73 2.24 -23.21 3.26
C PHE A 73 3.30 -22.13 3.53
N TYR A 74 2.95 -21.04 4.20
CA TYR A 74 3.89 -19.95 4.51
C TYR A 74 4.98 -20.38 5.49
N ARG A 75 4.71 -21.24 6.47
CA ARG A 75 5.74 -21.81 7.36
C ARG A 75 6.78 -22.63 6.58
N VAL A 76 6.33 -23.43 5.64
CA VAL A 76 7.21 -24.19 4.74
C VAL A 76 7.99 -23.23 3.82
N LEU A 77 7.31 -22.25 3.24
CA LEU A 77 7.92 -21.26 2.36
C LEU A 77 9.10 -20.51 3.03
N VAL A 78 8.91 -20.05 4.27
CA VAL A 78 9.95 -19.38 5.05
C VAL A 78 11.17 -20.30 5.29
N GLY A 79 10.93 -21.58 5.57
CA GLY A 79 11.98 -22.58 5.66
C GLY A 79 12.74 -22.74 4.33
N LEU A 80 12.03 -22.76 3.22
CA LEU A 80 12.60 -22.88 1.88
C LEU A 80 13.43 -21.64 1.49
N PHE A 81 13.04 -20.43 1.87
CA PHE A 81 13.85 -19.23 1.62
C PHE A 81 15.26 -19.32 2.18
N ARG A 82 15.42 -19.94 3.35
CA ARG A 82 16.74 -20.13 4.01
C ARG A 82 17.61 -21.16 3.29
N ILE A 83 17.04 -22.24 2.82
CA ILE A 83 17.76 -23.38 2.23
C ILE A 83 17.93 -23.19 0.73
N PHE A 84 16.93 -22.65 0.08
CA PHE A 84 16.84 -22.50 -1.37
C PHE A 84 16.32 -21.12 -1.73
N PRO A 85 17.13 -20.05 -1.53
CA PRO A 85 16.67 -18.67 -1.74
C PRO A 85 16.19 -18.47 -3.17
N SER A 86 15.14 -17.67 -3.33
CA SER A 86 14.54 -17.39 -4.64
C SER A 86 15.43 -16.50 -5.50
N GLN A 87 16.37 -15.77 -4.90
CA GLN A 87 17.35 -14.96 -5.59
C GLN A 87 18.76 -15.54 -5.38
N ALA A 88 19.55 -15.62 -6.43
CA ALA A 88 20.96 -16.01 -6.34
C ALA A 88 21.84 -14.75 -6.42
N PRO A 89 22.83 -14.60 -5.52
CA PRO A 89 23.81 -13.52 -5.62
C PRO A 89 24.57 -13.58 -6.95
N GLY A 90 24.87 -12.43 -7.52
CA GLY A 90 25.74 -12.33 -8.70
C GLY A 90 25.14 -12.85 -9.99
N LEU A 91 23.83 -12.72 -10.16
CA LEU A 91 23.18 -13.04 -11.43
C LEU A 91 23.63 -12.12 -12.56
N PRO A 92 23.72 -12.66 -13.79
CA PRO A 92 24.05 -11.83 -14.95
C PRO A 92 22.97 -10.76 -15.18
N PRO A 93 23.35 -9.60 -15.71
CA PRO A 93 22.37 -8.60 -16.11
C PRO A 93 21.46 -9.17 -17.22
N ILE A 94 20.25 -8.60 -17.34
CA ILE A 94 19.35 -8.95 -18.44
C ILE A 94 19.96 -8.55 -19.79
N ALA A 95 19.49 -9.19 -20.85
CA ALA A 95 19.76 -8.76 -22.19
C ALA A 95 19.33 -7.29 -22.41
N THR A 96 19.90 -6.64 -23.42
CA THR A 96 19.64 -5.23 -23.74
C THR A 96 18.17 -4.91 -24.00
N ASP A 97 17.38 -5.90 -24.42
CA ASP A 97 15.94 -5.75 -24.64
C ASP A 97 15.17 -6.14 -23.35
N ARG A 98 14.81 -5.14 -22.56
CA ARG A 98 14.03 -5.28 -21.33
C ARG A 98 12.60 -5.75 -21.60
N ALA A 99 11.98 -5.31 -22.68
CA ALA A 99 10.61 -5.69 -23.04
C ALA A 99 10.55 -7.18 -23.41
N ALA A 100 11.51 -7.67 -24.17
CA ALA A 100 11.63 -9.10 -24.49
C ALA A 100 11.90 -9.93 -23.22
N ALA A 101 12.75 -9.46 -22.31
CA ALA A 101 13.02 -10.12 -21.03
C ALA A 101 11.78 -10.20 -20.13
N LEU A 102 10.98 -9.14 -20.07
CA LEU A 102 9.71 -9.11 -19.37
C LEU A 102 8.70 -10.09 -20.00
N ALA A 103 8.57 -10.06 -21.33
CA ALA A 103 7.68 -10.95 -22.07
C ALA A 103 8.06 -12.44 -21.87
N ASP A 104 9.35 -12.75 -21.80
CA ASP A 104 9.86 -14.11 -21.53
C ASP A 104 9.61 -14.53 -20.05
N ALA A 105 9.73 -13.59 -19.12
CA ALA A 105 9.44 -13.84 -17.71
C ALA A 105 7.95 -14.14 -17.46
N TYR A 106 7.03 -13.50 -18.19
CA TYR A 106 5.60 -13.84 -18.20
C TYR A 106 5.34 -15.07 -19.08
N THR A 107 5.47 -16.24 -18.49
CA THR A 107 5.20 -17.50 -19.21
C THR A 107 3.72 -17.60 -19.66
N PRO A 108 3.39 -18.47 -20.65
CA PRO A 108 1.98 -18.70 -21.03
C PRO A 108 1.08 -19.09 -19.85
N ALA A 109 1.62 -19.78 -18.84
CA ALA A 109 0.88 -20.14 -17.63
C ALA A 109 0.55 -18.93 -16.76
N HIS A 110 1.48 -17.98 -16.60
CA HIS A 110 1.22 -16.69 -15.93
C HIS A 110 0.15 -15.91 -16.67
N ARG A 111 0.26 -15.76 -17.99
CA ARG A 111 -0.70 -15.01 -18.83
C ARG A 111 -2.12 -15.57 -18.79
N LYS A 112 -2.27 -16.87 -18.57
CA LYS A 112 -3.59 -17.51 -18.44
C LYS A 112 -4.29 -17.09 -17.14
N LEU A 113 -3.54 -16.83 -16.09
CA LEU A 113 -4.05 -16.50 -14.76
C LEU A 113 -4.13 -14.99 -14.55
N PHE A 114 -3.22 -14.23 -15.17
CA PHE A 114 -3.14 -12.78 -15.08
C PHE A 114 -2.80 -12.15 -16.43
N PRO A 115 -3.54 -11.12 -16.84
CA PRO A 115 -3.10 -10.30 -17.94
C PRO A 115 -1.75 -9.64 -17.61
N VAL A 116 -0.85 -9.60 -18.57
CA VAL A 116 0.35 -8.75 -18.46
C VAL A 116 -0.15 -7.30 -18.37
N PRO A 117 0.23 -6.52 -17.35
CA PRO A 117 -0.17 -5.12 -17.27
C PRO A 117 0.35 -4.40 -18.54
N GLU A 118 -0.55 -3.79 -19.30
CA GLU A 118 -0.16 -2.90 -20.37
C GLU A 118 0.27 -1.57 -19.77
N PHE A 119 1.53 -1.22 -19.98
CA PHE A 119 2.03 0.08 -19.56
C PHE A 119 1.87 1.05 -20.74
N PRO A 120 0.97 2.05 -20.65
CA PRO A 120 0.74 2.99 -21.73
C PRO A 120 2.02 3.72 -22.15
N THR A 121 2.18 3.96 -23.44
CA THR A 121 3.41 4.54 -24.03
C THR A 121 3.70 5.93 -23.46
N GLU A 122 2.70 6.73 -23.18
CA GLU A 122 2.79 8.06 -22.59
C GLU A 122 3.47 8.08 -21.22
N TYR A 123 3.37 7.01 -20.46
CA TYR A 123 4.02 6.89 -19.14
C TYR A 123 5.45 6.35 -19.19
N GLN A 124 5.93 5.98 -20.36
CA GLN A 124 7.32 5.54 -20.54
C GLN A 124 8.30 6.73 -20.60
N THR A 125 7.80 7.94 -20.68
CA THR A 125 8.61 9.16 -20.84
C THR A 125 9.46 9.52 -19.62
N ARG A 126 9.15 8.99 -18.43
CA ARG A 126 9.81 9.31 -17.16
C ARG A 126 9.81 10.80 -16.83
N ASP A 127 8.78 11.53 -17.25
CA ASP A 127 8.62 12.93 -16.89
C ASP A 127 8.27 13.03 -15.40
N LEU A 128 9.25 13.45 -14.59
CA LEU A 128 9.07 13.59 -13.15
C LEU A 128 8.03 14.65 -12.79
N GLY A 129 7.86 15.69 -13.63
CA GLY A 129 6.84 16.71 -13.43
C GLY A 129 5.43 16.16 -13.56
N GLU A 130 5.19 15.31 -14.56
CA GLU A 130 3.92 14.61 -14.73
C GLU A 130 3.68 13.59 -13.61
N LEU A 131 4.68 12.76 -13.30
CA LEU A 131 4.58 11.77 -12.24
C LEU A 131 4.38 12.39 -10.86
N ALA A 132 4.85 13.63 -10.64
CA ALA A 132 4.66 14.35 -9.41
C ALA A 132 3.21 14.74 -9.10
N VAL A 133 2.33 14.71 -10.08
CA VAL A 133 0.89 15.03 -9.90
C VAL A 133 -0.05 13.90 -10.31
N ALA A 134 0.39 13.02 -11.22
CA ALA A 134 -0.44 12.02 -11.87
C ALA A 134 -0.02 10.56 -11.57
N SER A 135 0.66 10.30 -10.44
CA SER A 135 1.11 8.95 -10.07
C SER A 135 1.00 8.71 -8.55
N PRO A 136 1.23 7.49 -8.03
CA PRO A 136 1.34 7.20 -6.60
C PRO A 136 2.38 8.07 -5.87
N TYR A 137 3.32 8.69 -6.60
CA TYR A 137 4.34 9.59 -6.04
C TYR A 137 3.82 11.02 -5.79
N ALA A 138 2.61 11.37 -6.23
CA ALA A 138 2.02 12.69 -6.04
C ALA A 138 1.99 13.15 -4.57
N GLY A 139 1.95 12.20 -3.63
CA GLY A 139 2.03 12.49 -2.20
C GLY A 139 3.39 12.99 -1.70
N TYR A 140 4.46 12.99 -2.51
CA TYR A 140 5.76 13.57 -2.14
C TYR A 140 5.86 15.04 -2.50
N LEU A 141 5.05 15.53 -3.43
CA LEU A 141 5.12 16.90 -3.89
C LEU A 141 4.79 17.87 -2.75
N ARG A 142 5.72 18.74 -2.41
CA ARG A 142 5.59 19.79 -1.40
C ARG A 142 6.00 21.14 -1.98
N ALA A 143 5.24 22.18 -1.69
CA ALA A 143 5.59 23.53 -2.08
C ALA A 143 6.76 24.05 -1.21
N THR A 144 7.73 24.68 -1.86
CA THR A 144 8.89 25.34 -1.22
C THR A 144 8.89 26.84 -1.44
N GLY A 145 8.06 27.35 -2.36
CA GLY A 145 7.87 28.76 -2.69
C GLY A 145 6.62 28.95 -3.55
N PRO A 146 6.38 30.14 -4.11
CA PRO A 146 5.17 30.42 -4.91
C PRO A 146 4.99 29.45 -6.09
N ASP A 147 6.05 29.23 -6.88
CA ASP A 147 6.05 28.38 -8.09
C ASP A 147 7.08 27.26 -8.00
N THR A 148 7.60 26.98 -6.80
CA THR A 148 8.65 25.99 -6.59
C THR A 148 8.16 24.88 -5.67
N TYR A 149 8.60 23.65 -6.00
CA TYR A 149 8.20 22.44 -5.30
C TYR A 149 9.38 21.49 -5.20
N GLU A 150 9.27 20.50 -4.31
CA GLU A 150 10.27 19.44 -4.17
C GLU A 150 9.64 18.07 -3.87
N TRP A 151 10.39 17.01 -4.19
CA TRP A 151 10.36 15.73 -3.52
C TRP A 151 11.57 15.64 -2.60
N ASP A 152 11.36 15.33 -1.35
CA ASP A 152 12.44 15.11 -0.40
C ASP A 152 12.43 13.66 0.12
N LEU A 153 13.37 12.88 -0.38
CA LEU A 153 13.65 11.50 0.00
C LEU A 153 15.11 11.34 0.45
N ARG A 154 15.76 12.44 0.89
CA ARG A 154 17.17 12.43 1.31
C ARG A 154 17.44 11.51 2.48
N SER A 155 16.47 11.33 3.39
CA SER A 155 16.58 10.41 4.54
C SER A 155 16.83 8.96 4.14
N LEU A 156 16.54 8.56 2.90
CA LEU A 156 16.85 7.20 2.42
C LEU A 156 18.36 6.96 2.27
N ALA A 157 19.20 8.00 2.30
CA ALA A 157 20.66 7.86 2.34
C ALA A 157 21.19 7.21 3.62
N ASP A 158 20.40 7.27 4.71
CA ASP A 158 20.79 6.73 6.01
C ASP A 158 20.70 5.20 6.07
N TYR A 159 20.12 4.56 5.04
CA TYR A 159 19.88 3.13 4.99
C TYR A 159 20.83 2.46 4.01
N GLU A 160 21.63 1.53 4.54
CA GLU A 160 22.62 0.79 3.77
C GLU A 160 21.96 -0.02 2.64
N VAL A 161 22.50 0.09 1.44
CA VAL A 161 22.09 -0.68 0.27
C VAL A 161 23.00 -1.90 0.05
N HIS A 162 22.53 -2.89 -0.69
CA HIS A 162 23.37 -4.03 -1.08
C HIS A 162 24.61 -3.57 -1.85
N PRO A 163 25.75 -4.26 -1.69
CA PRO A 163 26.97 -3.92 -2.40
C PRO A 163 26.78 -3.84 -3.93
N GLY A 164 27.31 -2.80 -4.53
CA GLY A 164 27.19 -2.54 -5.96
C GLY A 164 25.94 -1.75 -6.39
N LEU A 165 25.09 -1.36 -5.44
CA LEU A 165 23.96 -0.47 -5.69
C LEU A 165 24.28 0.98 -5.31
N VAL A 166 23.54 1.92 -5.91
CA VAL A 166 23.61 3.35 -5.58
C VAL A 166 22.72 3.61 -4.35
N PRO A 167 23.20 4.36 -3.33
CA PRO A 167 22.36 4.80 -2.21
C PRO A 167 21.13 5.60 -2.67
N LEU A 168 19.99 5.43 -1.99
CA LEU A 168 18.69 5.93 -2.47
C LEU A 168 18.34 7.36 -2.01
N GLY A 169 19.19 8.04 -1.25
CA GLY A 169 18.93 9.42 -0.82
C GLY A 169 18.84 10.37 -2.01
N VAL A 170 17.68 11.01 -2.20
CA VAL A 170 17.44 11.89 -3.35
C VAL A 170 16.53 13.05 -2.99
N SER A 171 16.77 14.22 -3.59
CA SER A 171 15.78 15.29 -3.69
C SER A 171 15.61 15.73 -5.14
N VAL A 172 14.37 16.08 -5.51
CA VAL A 172 14.03 16.60 -6.84
C VAL A 172 13.39 17.96 -6.68
N SER A 173 13.95 18.96 -7.33
CA SER A 173 13.37 20.32 -7.38
C SER A 173 12.50 20.47 -8.62
N PHE A 174 11.36 21.16 -8.46
CA PHE A 174 10.44 21.45 -9.56
C PHE A 174 10.10 22.93 -9.60
N THR A 175 9.82 23.40 -10.81
CA THR A 175 9.24 24.72 -11.03
C THR A 175 7.93 24.56 -11.83
N GLN A 176 6.91 25.32 -11.43
CA GLN A 176 5.66 25.42 -12.17
C GLN A 176 5.80 26.47 -13.28
N ARG A 177 5.41 26.08 -14.51
CA ARG A 177 5.27 26.99 -15.64
C ARG A 177 4.03 26.60 -16.43
N ASP A 178 3.18 27.55 -16.75
CA ASP A 178 1.94 27.34 -17.52
C ASP A 178 1.07 26.20 -16.95
N GLY A 179 0.93 26.15 -15.61
CA GLY A 179 0.14 25.13 -14.91
C GLY A 179 0.77 23.72 -14.86
N ARG A 180 1.99 23.55 -15.40
CA ARG A 180 2.70 22.25 -15.42
C ARG A 180 3.96 22.32 -14.57
N LEU A 181 4.29 21.20 -13.95
CA LEU A 181 5.55 21.01 -13.26
C LEU A 181 6.66 20.58 -14.22
N ARG A 182 7.86 21.10 -13.99
CA ARG A 182 9.09 20.66 -14.65
C ARG A 182 10.16 20.41 -13.61
N ALA A 183 10.78 19.25 -13.61
CA ALA A 183 11.95 18.97 -12.80
C ALA A 183 13.12 19.85 -13.27
N THR A 184 13.76 20.54 -12.34
CA THR A 184 14.85 21.48 -12.64
C THR A 184 16.20 21.00 -12.14
N SER A 185 16.24 20.20 -11.07
CA SER A 185 17.46 19.55 -10.61
C SER A 185 17.17 18.33 -9.77
N ILE A 186 18.10 17.41 -9.73
CA ILE A 186 18.10 16.20 -8.87
C ILE A 186 19.43 16.21 -8.10
N GLU A 187 19.35 16.12 -6.77
CA GLU A 187 20.49 15.91 -5.88
C GLU A 187 20.46 14.51 -5.32
N SER A 188 21.58 13.79 -5.42
CA SER A 188 21.68 12.40 -5.00
C SER A 188 23.13 11.96 -4.77
N ALA A 189 23.36 10.69 -4.48
CA ALA A 189 24.70 10.11 -4.44
C ALA A 189 25.46 10.17 -5.79
N LEU A 190 24.75 10.45 -6.91
CA LEU A 190 25.37 10.69 -8.23
C LEU A 190 25.80 12.15 -8.43
N GLY A 191 25.60 13.02 -7.45
CA GLY A 191 25.82 14.45 -7.51
C GLY A 191 24.54 15.22 -7.84
N ARG A 192 24.68 16.53 -8.05
CA ARG A 192 23.61 17.40 -8.56
C ARG A 192 23.60 17.33 -10.08
N CYS A 193 22.43 17.06 -10.65
CA CYS A 193 22.19 17.03 -12.09
C CYS A 193 21.06 17.97 -12.48
N GLU A 194 21.18 18.57 -13.67
CA GLU A 194 20.16 19.39 -14.32
C GLU A 194 19.72 18.72 -15.65
N PRO A 195 18.59 19.08 -16.26
CA PRO A 195 18.04 18.38 -17.41
C PRO A 195 18.99 18.20 -18.61
N ASP A 196 19.92 19.15 -18.80
CA ASP A 196 20.89 19.11 -19.92
C ASP A 196 22.17 18.29 -19.61
N ASP A 197 22.30 17.79 -18.39
CA ASP A 197 23.46 16.97 -18.00
C ASP A 197 23.39 15.57 -18.62
N PRO A 198 24.52 15.00 -19.08
CA PRO A 198 24.57 13.63 -19.62
C PRO A 198 24.11 12.57 -18.59
N ALA A 199 24.23 12.84 -17.29
CA ALA A 199 23.81 11.96 -16.21
C ALA A 199 22.33 12.11 -15.83
N TRP A 200 21.57 13.02 -16.46
CA TRP A 200 20.18 13.33 -16.11
C TRP A 200 19.29 12.10 -16.07
N GLN A 201 19.30 11.29 -17.14
CA GLN A 201 18.43 10.10 -17.20
C GLN A 201 18.71 9.09 -16.09
N ARG A 202 19.97 8.99 -15.69
CA ARG A 202 20.36 8.12 -14.58
C ARG A 202 19.93 8.68 -13.23
N SER A 203 19.98 9.98 -13.06
CA SER A 203 19.47 10.66 -11.84
C SER A 203 17.96 10.55 -11.75
N VAL A 204 17.22 10.64 -12.87
CA VAL A 204 15.78 10.34 -12.94
C VAL A 204 15.50 8.89 -12.54
N GLU A 205 16.27 7.94 -13.03
CA GLU A 205 16.15 6.52 -12.67
C GLU A 205 16.32 6.32 -11.15
N LEU A 206 17.30 6.98 -10.54
CA LEU A 206 17.53 6.93 -9.09
C LEU A 206 16.38 7.58 -8.30
N ALA A 207 15.86 8.71 -8.76
CA ALA A 207 14.72 9.39 -8.13
C ALA A 207 13.46 8.52 -8.14
N LEU A 208 13.18 7.85 -9.27
CA LEU A 208 12.07 6.91 -9.39
C LEU A 208 12.29 5.65 -8.52
N CYS A 209 13.52 5.14 -8.46
CA CYS A 209 13.87 4.02 -7.59
C CYS A 209 13.61 4.35 -6.11
N ALA A 210 14.04 5.53 -5.65
CA ALA A 210 13.81 6.02 -4.30
C ALA A 210 12.30 6.17 -4.01
N ALA A 211 11.56 6.82 -4.91
CA ALA A 211 10.12 7.02 -4.76
C ALA A 211 9.35 5.70 -4.75
N THR A 212 9.67 4.76 -5.65
CA THR A 212 9.07 3.43 -5.71
C THR A 212 9.35 2.64 -4.43
N THR A 213 10.61 2.61 -3.99
CA THR A 213 11.03 1.90 -2.78
C THR A 213 10.32 2.45 -1.53
N HIS A 214 10.33 3.78 -1.35
CA HIS A 214 9.66 4.41 -0.20
C HIS A 214 8.13 4.22 -0.27
N THR A 215 7.53 4.31 -1.46
CA THR A 215 6.08 4.07 -1.60
C THR A 215 5.74 2.64 -1.21
N SER A 216 6.47 1.65 -1.71
CA SER A 216 6.19 0.24 -1.44
C SER A 216 6.44 -0.14 0.02
N LEU A 217 7.59 0.25 0.58
CA LEU A 217 7.99 -0.18 1.93
C LEU A 217 7.37 0.67 3.03
N VAL A 218 7.35 2.00 2.86
CA VAL A 218 6.91 2.90 3.91
C VAL A 218 5.44 3.29 3.73
N ARG A 219 5.08 3.94 2.60
CA ARG A 219 3.72 4.47 2.43
C ARG A 219 2.66 3.40 2.25
N HIS A 220 3.02 2.22 1.73
CA HIS A 220 2.12 1.08 1.64
C HIS A 220 2.31 0.13 2.82
N TYR A 221 3.43 -0.60 2.89
CA TYR A 221 3.53 -1.69 3.86
C TYR A 221 3.55 -1.19 5.31
N ASN A 222 4.36 -0.17 5.64
CA ASN A 222 4.38 0.35 7.01
C ASN A 222 3.14 1.19 7.35
N TRP A 223 2.81 2.17 6.49
CA TRP A 223 1.77 3.17 6.76
C TRP A 223 0.37 2.81 6.25
N VAL A 224 0.15 1.61 5.73
CA VAL A 224 -1.19 1.06 5.51
C VAL A 224 -1.35 -0.20 6.35
N HIS A 225 -0.51 -1.22 6.14
CA HIS A 225 -0.68 -2.51 6.80
C HIS A 225 -0.32 -2.51 8.28
N LEU A 226 0.90 -2.05 8.61
CA LEU A 226 1.48 -2.30 9.93
C LEU A 226 1.08 -1.27 10.98
N VAL A 227 1.12 0.02 10.67
CA VAL A 227 0.86 1.06 11.67
C VAL A 227 -0.64 1.32 11.81
N PRO A 228 -1.32 2.06 10.91
CA PRO A 228 -2.73 2.38 11.14
C PRO A 228 -3.67 1.21 10.87
N GLY A 229 -3.39 0.36 9.89
CA GLY A 229 -4.28 -0.75 9.57
C GLY A 229 -4.33 -1.83 10.64
N ALA A 230 -3.19 -2.18 11.24
CA ALA A 230 -3.16 -3.09 12.38
C ALA A 230 -3.89 -2.48 13.60
N ALA A 231 -3.63 -1.20 13.91
CA ALA A 231 -4.29 -0.47 14.98
C ALA A 231 -5.81 -0.42 14.78
N PHE A 232 -6.26 -0.10 13.56
CA PHE A 232 -7.67 -0.06 13.21
C PHE A 232 -8.36 -1.41 13.44
N ALA A 233 -7.74 -2.51 12.99
CA ALA A 233 -8.29 -3.84 13.18
C ALA A 233 -8.29 -4.27 14.66
N ILE A 234 -7.22 -3.99 15.41
CA ILE A 234 -7.11 -4.32 16.82
C ILE A 234 -8.16 -3.55 17.63
N ALA A 235 -8.24 -2.22 17.47
CA ALA A 235 -9.20 -1.38 18.17
C ALA A 235 -10.65 -1.83 17.90
N THR A 236 -10.99 -2.07 16.61
CA THR A 236 -12.34 -2.51 16.22
C THR A 236 -12.73 -3.87 16.79
N ARG A 237 -11.78 -4.81 16.84
CA ARG A 237 -12.04 -6.15 17.40
C ARG A 237 -12.12 -6.15 18.92
N THR A 238 -11.41 -5.25 19.58
CA THR A 238 -11.25 -5.27 21.05
C THR A 238 -12.26 -4.39 21.76
N ALA A 239 -12.52 -3.19 21.25
CA ALA A 239 -13.35 -2.20 21.96
C ALA A 239 -14.84 -2.26 21.59
N LEU A 240 -15.20 -2.78 20.42
CA LEU A 240 -16.59 -2.82 19.95
C LEU A 240 -17.19 -4.22 20.12
N PRO A 241 -18.33 -4.37 20.83
CA PRO A 241 -19.08 -5.64 20.86
C PRO A 241 -19.53 -6.11 19.48
N THR A 242 -19.75 -7.42 19.31
CA THR A 242 -20.11 -8.02 18.01
C THR A 242 -21.47 -7.57 17.48
N ASP A 243 -22.38 -7.20 18.34
CA ASP A 243 -23.71 -6.67 18.04
C ASP A 243 -23.77 -5.12 18.03
N HIS A 244 -22.60 -4.46 18.09
CA HIS A 244 -22.53 -3.01 18.06
C HIS A 244 -22.63 -2.46 16.61
N PRO A 245 -23.46 -1.43 16.33
CA PRO A 245 -23.65 -0.93 14.98
C PRO A 245 -22.35 -0.45 14.32
N VAL A 246 -21.49 0.25 15.06
CA VAL A 246 -20.21 0.73 14.51
C VAL A 246 -19.27 -0.43 14.17
N LYS A 247 -19.27 -1.53 14.95
CA LYS A 247 -18.52 -2.73 14.57
C LYS A 247 -19.00 -3.31 13.26
N ARG A 248 -20.31 -3.34 13.06
CA ARG A 248 -20.91 -3.85 11.79
C ARG A 248 -20.54 -3.00 10.59
N LEU A 249 -20.50 -1.68 10.76
CA LEU A 249 -19.99 -0.76 9.73
C LEU A 249 -18.53 -1.04 9.37
N LEU A 250 -17.67 -1.20 10.38
CA LEU A 250 -16.22 -1.33 10.21
C LEU A 250 -15.77 -2.75 9.83
N TRP A 251 -16.61 -3.75 10.07
CA TRP A 251 -16.24 -5.15 9.93
C TRP A 251 -15.72 -5.55 8.54
N PRO A 252 -16.34 -5.14 7.42
CA PRO A 252 -15.80 -5.42 6.09
C PRO A 252 -14.37 -4.94 5.90
N HIS A 253 -14.00 -3.87 6.58
CA HIS A 253 -12.74 -3.14 6.40
C HIS A 253 -11.60 -3.64 7.30
N VAL A 254 -11.92 -4.45 8.32
CA VAL A 254 -10.91 -5.00 9.25
C VAL A 254 -10.80 -6.52 9.20
N PHE A 255 -11.77 -7.21 8.55
CA PHE A 255 -11.78 -8.66 8.45
C PHE A 255 -10.51 -9.17 7.75
N ARG A 256 -9.88 -10.20 8.30
CA ARG A 256 -8.63 -10.82 7.84
C ARG A 256 -7.38 -9.94 7.87
N THR A 257 -7.42 -8.74 8.44
CA THR A 257 -6.24 -7.88 8.57
C THR A 257 -5.12 -8.56 9.36
N GLN A 258 -5.43 -9.28 10.44
CA GLN A 258 -4.41 -9.98 11.25
C GLN A 258 -3.78 -11.15 10.48
N PHE A 259 -4.57 -11.86 9.70
CA PHE A 259 -4.08 -12.91 8.82
C PHE A 259 -3.21 -12.35 7.69
N SER A 260 -3.66 -11.30 7.02
CA SER A 260 -2.91 -10.63 5.95
C SER A 260 -1.55 -10.13 6.47
N ASN A 261 -1.53 -9.41 7.58
CA ASN A 261 -0.30 -8.91 8.20
C ASN A 261 0.64 -10.06 8.62
N TRP A 262 0.08 -11.19 9.05
CA TRP A 262 0.88 -12.37 9.35
C TRP A 262 1.51 -12.97 8.08
N VAL A 263 0.72 -13.14 7.02
CA VAL A 263 1.17 -13.69 5.72
C VAL A 263 2.27 -12.81 5.11
N THR A 264 2.03 -11.51 5.04
CA THR A 264 2.97 -10.54 4.45
C THR A 264 4.25 -10.47 5.27
N THR A 265 4.15 -10.40 6.59
CA THR A 265 5.35 -10.40 7.48
C THR A 265 6.18 -11.67 7.27
N MET A 266 5.55 -12.85 7.24
CA MET A 266 6.24 -14.12 7.03
C MET A 266 6.85 -14.23 5.63
N GLY A 267 6.14 -13.81 4.58
CA GLY A 267 6.62 -13.91 3.20
C GLY A 267 7.64 -12.85 2.82
N GLN A 268 7.45 -11.63 3.31
CA GLN A 268 8.20 -10.47 2.84
C GLN A 268 9.36 -10.06 3.75
N LEU A 269 9.18 -10.14 5.09
CA LEU A 269 10.20 -9.71 6.06
C LEU A 269 11.07 -10.86 6.62
N SER A 270 10.78 -12.11 6.32
CA SER A 270 11.65 -13.23 6.73
C SER A 270 12.99 -13.16 6.00
N VAL A 271 14.00 -13.80 6.58
CA VAL A 271 15.33 -13.95 5.94
C VAL A 271 15.17 -14.56 4.55
N GLY A 272 15.68 -13.89 3.52
CA GLY A 272 15.51 -14.27 2.11
C GLY A 272 14.11 -14.04 1.55
N GLY A 273 13.25 -13.32 2.26
CA GLY A 273 11.92 -12.93 1.83
C GLY A 273 11.92 -11.91 0.69
N ASP A 274 10.73 -11.53 0.25
CA ASP A 274 10.56 -10.71 -0.96
C ASP A 274 11.22 -9.35 -0.86
N PHE A 275 11.11 -8.65 0.27
CA PHE A 275 11.64 -7.29 0.40
C PHE A 275 13.17 -7.24 0.35
N GLU A 276 13.85 -8.15 1.07
CA GLU A 276 15.31 -8.26 1.02
C GLU A 276 15.82 -8.63 -0.39
N SER A 277 15.04 -9.41 -1.13
CA SER A 277 15.41 -9.89 -2.45
C SER A 277 15.16 -8.89 -3.57
N ILE A 278 14.13 -8.04 -3.44
CA ILE A 278 13.66 -7.13 -4.49
C ILE A 278 14.26 -5.75 -4.33
N PHE A 279 14.19 -5.18 -3.11
CA PHE A 279 14.59 -3.79 -2.88
C PHE A 279 16.10 -3.61 -2.70
N SER A 280 16.52 -2.35 -2.68
CA SER A 280 17.94 -1.99 -2.62
C SER A 280 18.58 -2.18 -1.24
N PHE A 281 17.80 -2.11 -0.17
CA PHE A 281 18.32 -2.09 1.20
C PHE A 281 18.81 -3.45 1.69
N THR A 282 19.93 -3.44 2.43
CA THR A 282 20.35 -4.61 3.21
C THR A 282 19.27 -4.94 4.25
N ARG A 283 19.22 -6.21 4.69
CA ARG A 283 18.23 -6.61 5.68
C ARG A 283 18.25 -5.78 6.97
N PRO A 284 19.40 -5.48 7.60
CA PRO A 284 19.42 -4.63 8.79
C PRO A 284 18.85 -3.23 8.53
N ALA A 285 19.20 -2.62 7.40
CA ALA A 285 18.70 -1.32 7.00
C ALA A 285 17.19 -1.35 6.73
N LEU A 286 16.70 -2.38 6.05
CA LEU A 286 15.28 -2.60 5.79
C LEU A 286 14.47 -2.66 7.10
N LEU A 287 14.91 -3.45 8.08
CA LEU A 287 14.18 -3.58 9.35
C LEU A 287 14.22 -2.28 10.16
N ARG A 288 15.35 -1.56 10.15
CA ARG A 288 15.47 -0.24 10.78
C ARG A 288 14.55 0.80 10.13
N LEU A 289 14.39 0.77 8.79
CA LEU A 289 13.49 1.66 8.07
C LEU A 289 12.06 1.59 8.62
N PHE A 290 11.57 0.41 8.97
CA PHE A 290 10.22 0.25 9.53
C PHE A 290 10.10 0.84 10.93
N ASP A 291 11.09 0.64 11.79
CA ASP A 291 11.10 1.24 13.13
C ASP A 291 11.23 2.77 13.08
N ASP A 292 12.15 3.29 12.27
CA ASP A 292 12.41 4.74 12.16
C ASP A 292 11.20 5.49 11.55
N THR A 293 10.51 4.87 10.58
CA THR A 293 9.34 5.49 9.94
C THR A 293 8.02 5.26 10.69
N HIS A 294 8.01 4.45 11.75
CA HIS A 294 6.85 4.29 12.62
C HIS A 294 6.44 5.62 13.26
N ASP A 295 7.36 6.27 13.95
CA ASP A 295 7.07 7.53 14.67
C ASP A 295 6.86 8.73 13.72
N ALA A 296 7.30 8.61 12.46
CA ALA A 296 7.09 9.61 11.43
C ALA A 296 5.69 9.54 10.79
N PHE A 297 4.86 8.56 11.16
CA PHE A 297 3.49 8.47 10.67
C PHE A 297 2.67 9.66 11.18
N ASP A 298 1.95 10.30 10.27
CA ASP A 298 1.05 11.43 10.54
C ASP A 298 -0.34 11.08 9.99
N ALA A 299 -1.35 11.05 10.87
CA ALA A 299 -2.69 10.66 10.49
C ALA A 299 -3.33 11.58 9.45
N THR A 300 -2.88 12.83 9.27
CA THR A 300 -3.33 13.72 8.19
C THR A 300 -3.16 13.12 6.81
N LEU A 301 -2.20 12.19 6.62
CA LEU A 301 -1.99 11.45 5.37
C LEU A 301 -3.20 10.61 4.93
N LEU A 302 -4.14 10.34 5.84
CA LEU A 302 -5.32 9.52 5.58
C LEU A 302 -6.48 10.35 4.98
N ASP A 303 -6.48 11.67 5.18
CA ASP A 303 -7.41 12.61 4.53
C ASP A 303 -6.67 13.32 3.37
N PRO A 304 -7.03 13.06 2.11
CA PRO A 304 -6.29 13.57 0.96
C PRO A 304 -6.25 15.11 0.89
N GLN A 305 -7.31 15.80 1.31
CA GLN A 305 -7.35 17.26 1.30
C GLN A 305 -6.47 17.87 2.40
N ARG A 306 -6.52 17.30 3.61
CA ARG A 306 -5.65 17.74 4.72
C ARG A 306 -4.19 17.52 4.43
N ASP A 307 -3.83 16.36 3.86
CA ASP A 307 -2.45 16.08 3.43
C ASP A 307 -1.99 17.07 2.35
N ALA A 308 -2.80 17.33 1.35
CA ALA A 308 -2.48 18.29 0.29
C ALA A 308 -2.34 19.73 0.82
N ALA A 309 -3.20 20.14 1.76
CA ALA A 309 -3.09 21.43 2.44
C ALA A 309 -1.77 21.53 3.24
N ARG A 310 -1.41 20.50 4.01
CA ARG A 310 -0.16 20.43 4.77
C ARG A 310 1.08 20.51 3.89
N ARG A 311 1.03 19.92 2.70
CA ARG A 311 2.11 19.99 1.69
C ARG A 311 2.10 21.32 0.92
N GLY A 312 1.10 22.16 1.12
CA GLY A 312 0.97 23.48 0.49
C GLY A 312 0.74 23.43 -1.01
N VAL A 313 0.13 22.36 -1.54
CA VAL A 313 -0.07 22.18 -2.99
C VAL A 313 -1.46 22.59 -3.48
N LEU A 314 -2.39 22.90 -2.57
CA LEU A 314 -3.72 23.40 -2.92
C LEU A 314 -3.69 24.83 -3.44
N ASP A 315 -4.68 25.18 -4.28
CA ASP A 315 -4.97 26.54 -4.76
C ASP A 315 -3.79 27.22 -5.48
N ARG A 316 -2.94 26.42 -6.16
CA ARG A 316 -1.76 26.90 -6.87
C ARG A 316 -1.85 26.79 -8.39
N GLY A 317 -3.03 26.49 -8.92
CA GLY A 317 -3.24 26.33 -10.37
C GLY A 317 -2.57 25.09 -10.97
N LEU A 318 -2.18 24.11 -10.12
CA LEU A 318 -1.74 22.81 -10.57
C LEU A 318 -2.95 21.89 -10.81
N ASP A 319 -2.93 21.16 -11.92
CA ASP A 319 -3.80 20.00 -12.10
C ASP A 319 -3.27 18.84 -11.24
N LEU A 320 -4.11 18.34 -10.32
CA LEU A 320 -3.76 17.29 -9.35
C LEU A 320 -4.69 16.07 -9.49
N PRO A 321 -4.62 15.33 -10.61
CA PRO A 321 -5.60 14.28 -10.93
C PRO A 321 -5.65 13.15 -9.90
N VAL A 322 -4.50 12.77 -9.30
CA VAL A 322 -4.46 11.75 -8.25
C VAL A 322 -5.14 12.26 -6.97
N LEU A 323 -4.94 13.53 -6.60
CA LEU A 323 -5.64 14.13 -5.47
C LEU A 323 -7.15 14.18 -5.70
N ALA A 324 -7.59 14.61 -6.89
CA ALA A 324 -9.00 14.65 -7.25
C ALA A 324 -9.65 13.26 -7.20
N ASN A 325 -8.99 12.25 -7.75
CA ASN A 325 -9.44 10.85 -7.72
C ASN A 325 -9.52 10.31 -6.27
N SER A 326 -8.48 10.54 -5.47
CA SER A 326 -8.43 10.14 -4.05
C SER A 326 -9.53 10.81 -3.22
N THR A 327 -9.72 12.12 -3.40
CA THR A 327 -10.77 12.89 -2.70
C THR A 327 -12.16 12.38 -3.05
N ALA A 328 -12.41 12.06 -4.30
CA ALA A 328 -13.72 11.56 -4.74
C ALA A 328 -14.10 10.24 -4.04
N HIS A 329 -13.15 9.33 -3.86
CA HIS A 329 -13.37 8.09 -3.11
C HIS A 329 -13.54 8.37 -1.61
N HIS A 330 -12.70 9.23 -1.04
CA HIS A 330 -12.74 9.60 0.38
C HIS A 330 -14.10 10.20 0.76
N GLU A 331 -14.66 11.11 -0.05
CA GLU A 331 -15.96 11.74 0.20
C GLU A 331 -17.11 10.71 0.17
N VAL A 332 -17.09 9.75 -0.75
CA VAL A 332 -18.09 8.67 -0.78
C VAL A 332 -18.00 7.79 0.48
N MET A 333 -16.82 7.53 0.97
CA MET A 333 -16.60 6.74 2.19
C MET A 333 -17.03 7.50 3.46
N CYS A 334 -16.75 8.81 3.52
CA CYS A 334 -17.22 9.67 4.60
C CYS A 334 -18.75 9.78 4.62
N ALA A 335 -19.37 9.96 3.45
CA ALA A 335 -20.83 10.01 3.31
C ALA A 335 -21.49 8.68 3.71
N HIS A 336 -20.88 7.54 3.40
CA HIS A 336 -21.34 6.24 3.87
C HIS A 336 -21.31 6.15 5.39
N ALA A 337 -20.19 6.51 6.01
CA ALA A 337 -20.03 6.51 7.46
C ALA A 337 -21.06 7.43 8.13
N GLU A 338 -21.25 8.64 7.61
CA GLU A 338 -22.23 9.59 8.16
C GLU A 338 -23.65 9.04 8.06
N ARG A 339 -24.07 8.54 6.90
CA ARG A 339 -25.39 7.93 6.69
C ARG A 339 -25.64 6.76 7.64
N TYR A 340 -24.63 5.91 7.84
CA TYR A 340 -24.74 4.76 8.71
C TYR A 340 -24.84 5.18 10.19
N LEU A 341 -24.00 6.11 10.64
CA LEU A 341 -24.07 6.64 12.01
C LEU A 341 -25.42 7.29 12.30
N ARG A 342 -25.93 8.14 11.38
CA ARG A 342 -27.26 8.77 11.53
C ARG A 342 -28.42 7.77 11.56
N ALA A 343 -28.24 6.56 11.06
CA ALA A 343 -29.26 5.51 11.15
C ALA A 343 -29.39 4.97 12.58
N TYR A 344 -28.36 5.09 13.42
CA TYR A 344 -28.34 4.54 14.77
C TYR A 344 -28.25 5.60 15.88
N TYR A 345 -27.72 6.79 15.61
CA TYR A 345 -27.57 7.88 16.56
C TYR A 345 -28.47 9.06 16.18
N ALA A 346 -29.37 9.40 17.07
CA ALA A 346 -30.36 10.48 16.82
C ALA A 346 -29.71 11.87 16.71
N ASP A 347 -28.62 12.07 17.46
CA ASP A 347 -27.86 13.31 17.51
C ASP A 347 -26.40 13.07 17.94
N ASP A 348 -25.63 14.12 17.96
CA ASP A 348 -24.21 14.09 18.34
C ASP A 348 -24.01 13.67 19.81
N ALA A 349 -24.92 14.04 20.71
CA ALA A 349 -24.85 13.69 22.12
C ALA A 349 -25.03 12.18 22.33
N ALA A 350 -25.91 11.54 21.56
CA ALA A 350 -26.13 10.10 21.58
C ALA A 350 -24.85 9.33 21.16
N LEU A 351 -24.17 9.81 20.11
CA LEU A 351 -22.90 9.22 19.67
C LEU A 351 -21.79 9.45 20.73
N ALA A 352 -21.59 10.68 21.16
CA ALA A 352 -20.58 11.04 22.17
C ALA A 352 -20.81 10.34 23.53
N GLY A 353 -22.07 10.00 23.85
CA GLY A 353 -22.47 9.23 25.02
C GLY A 353 -22.15 7.74 24.94
N ASP A 354 -21.89 7.19 23.76
CA ASP A 354 -21.61 5.77 23.55
C ASP A 354 -20.22 5.39 24.07
N GLY A 355 -20.19 4.63 25.18
CA GLY A 355 -18.96 4.20 25.83
C GLY A 355 -18.09 3.28 24.98
N SER A 356 -18.69 2.43 24.13
CA SER A 356 -17.97 1.53 23.24
C SER A 356 -17.26 2.31 22.11
N VAL A 357 -17.94 3.31 21.55
CA VAL A 357 -17.36 4.17 20.51
C VAL A 357 -16.20 5.01 21.07
N ARG A 358 -16.35 5.55 22.29
CA ARG A 358 -15.24 6.25 22.96
C ARG A 358 -14.05 5.34 23.22
N SER A 359 -14.28 4.15 23.76
CA SER A 359 -13.21 3.18 24.00
C SER A 359 -12.51 2.75 22.70
N TRP A 360 -13.26 2.64 21.60
CA TRP A 360 -12.69 2.37 20.26
C TRP A 360 -11.79 3.52 19.78
N TYR A 361 -12.26 4.76 19.92
CA TYR A 361 -11.49 5.94 19.57
C TYR A 361 -10.20 6.06 20.41
N GLU A 362 -10.31 5.91 21.73
CA GLU A 362 -9.17 5.97 22.66
C GLU A 362 -8.13 4.88 22.35
N ALA A 363 -8.58 3.65 22.05
CA ALA A 363 -7.70 2.57 21.64
C ALA A 363 -6.99 2.86 20.32
N LEU A 364 -7.71 3.42 19.33
CA LEU A 364 -7.15 3.78 18.03
C LEU A 364 -6.12 4.91 18.18
N ASP A 365 -6.46 5.97 18.93
CA ASP A 365 -5.61 7.13 19.19
C ASP A 365 -4.32 6.75 19.93
N HIS A 366 -4.42 5.80 20.87
CA HIS A 366 -3.27 5.27 21.60
C HIS A 366 -2.36 4.38 20.74
N LEU A 367 -2.92 3.58 19.83
CA LEU A 367 -2.16 2.61 19.03
C LEU A 367 -1.48 3.24 17.81
N ILE A 368 -1.97 4.38 17.33
CA ILE A 368 -1.39 5.08 16.18
C ILE A 368 -0.43 6.16 16.66
N PRO A 369 0.81 6.19 16.18
CA PRO A 369 1.75 7.25 16.52
C PRO A 369 1.18 8.64 16.22
N ASN A 370 1.35 9.58 17.14
CA ASN A 370 0.82 10.94 17.07
C ASN A 370 -0.72 11.05 17.09
N GLY A 371 -1.43 9.94 17.33
CA GLY A 371 -2.87 9.89 17.45
C GLY A 371 -3.64 10.06 16.15
N VAL A 372 -4.97 10.06 16.25
CA VAL A 372 -5.90 10.23 15.12
C VAL A 372 -6.73 11.51 15.16
N ALA A 373 -6.59 12.32 16.20
CA ALA A 373 -7.32 13.57 16.38
C ALA A 373 -7.28 14.50 15.14
N PRO A 374 -6.18 14.57 14.34
CA PRO A 374 -6.18 15.33 13.11
C PRO A 374 -7.22 14.90 12.06
N LEU A 375 -7.75 13.68 12.13
CA LEU A 375 -8.79 13.18 11.20
C LEU A 375 -10.20 13.53 11.67
N GLY A 376 -10.40 13.57 12.97
CA GLY A 376 -11.67 13.78 13.66
C GLY A 376 -11.70 13.05 14.99
N ASP A 377 -12.79 13.19 15.68
CA ASP A 377 -13.08 12.55 16.97
C ASP A 377 -14.49 11.97 16.99
N VAL A 378 -14.95 11.51 18.12
CA VAL A 378 -16.30 10.94 18.28
C VAL A 378 -17.25 11.89 19.02
N SER A 379 -16.97 13.20 19.03
CA SER A 379 -17.81 14.23 19.65
C SER A 379 -19.05 14.57 18.84
N SER A 380 -19.02 14.32 17.52
CA SER A 380 -20.16 14.54 16.62
C SER A 380 -20.20 13.48 15.52
N VAL A 381 -21.37 13.26 14.95
CA VAL A 381 -21.55 12.34 13.80
C VAL A 381 -20.69 12.78 12.63
N HIS A 382 -20.61 14.08 12.35
CA HIS A 382 -19.76 14.57 11.27
C HIS A 382 -18.28 14.29 11.50
N SER A 383 -17.75 14.59 12.69
CA SER A 383 -16.33 14.34 13.02
C SER A 383 -16.00 12.85 12.98
N ALA A 384 -16.84 12.01 13.58
CA ALA A 384 -16.68 10.55 13.55
C ALA A 384 -16.75 9.98 12.14
N SER A 385 -17.62 10.52 11.26
CA SER A 385 -17.73 10.07 9.88
C SER A 385 -16.48 10.39 9.05
N ARG A 386 -15.83 11.54 9.30
CA ARG A 386 -14.55 11.88 8.68
C ARG A 386 -13.45 10.92 9.11
N LEU A 387 -13.33 10.63 10.40
CA LEU A 387 -12.39 9.64 10.93
C LEU A 387 -12.62 8.25 10.31
N ILE A 388 -13.85 7.74 10.38
CA ILE A 388 -14.22 6.43 9.86
C ILE A 388 -14.00 6.36 8.34
N GLY A 389 -14.45 7.37 7.60
CA GLY A 389 -14.25 7.45 6.15
C GLY A 389 -12.78 7.45 5.77
N SER A 390 -11.90 8.13 6.53
CA SER A 390 -10.46 8.13 6.32
C SER A 390 -9.83 6.75 6.57
N LEU A 391 -10.33 5.99 7.56
CA LEU A 391 -9.86 4.63 7.83
C LEU A 391 -10.32 3.64 6.75
N ILE A 392 -11.56 3.76 6.25
CA ILE A 392 -12.04 2.98 5.11
C ILE A 392 -11.21 3.30 3.87
N HIS A 393 -10.95 4.58 3.61
CA HIS A 393 -10.12 5.04 2.50
C HIS A 393 -8.67 4.50 2.59
N LEU A 394 -8.10 4.44 3.80
CA LEU A 394 -6.79 3.86 4.05
C LEU A 394 -6.72 2.41 3.57
N VAL A 395 -7.61 1.56 4.10
CA VAL A 395 -7.53 0.10 3.89
C VAL A 395 -8.04 -0.36 2.53
N SER A 396 -8.66 0.53 1.78
CA SER A 396 -9.16 0.29 0.42
C SER A 396 -8.39 1.10 -0.61
N TYR A 397 -8.73 2.39 -0.81
CA TYR A 397 -8.13 3.22 -1.85
C TYR A 397 -6.61 3.35 -1.72
N GLN A 398 -6.10 3.72 -0.52
CA GLN A 398 -4.66 3.93 -0.35
C GLN A 398 -3.89 2.61 -0.45
N HIS A 399 -4.49 1.52 0.04
CA HIS A 399 -3.94 0.18 -0.13
C HIS A 399 -3.79 -0.17 -1.62
N GLU A 400 -4.86 -0.03 -2.42
CA GLU A 400 -4.82 -0.37 -3.84
C GLU A 400 -3.92 0.57 -4.65
N ALA A 401 -4.01 1.87 -4.44
CA ALA A 401 -3.24 2.86 -5.19
C ALA A 401 -1.73 2.76 -4.95
N ARG A 402 -1.29 2.46 -3.71
CA ARG A 402 0.12 2.39 -3.32
C ARG A 402 0.68 0.98 -3.29
N GLY A 403 -0.19 -0.02 -3.20
CA GLY A 403 0.13 -1.44 -3.17
C GLY A 403 -0.13 -2.11 -4.51
N THR A 404 -1.33 -2.65 -4.69
CA THR A 404 -1.67 -3.50 -5.83
C THR A 404 -1.40 -2.83 -7.18
N LEU A 405 -1.84 -1.59 -7.37
CA LEU A 405 -1.64 -0.88 -8.63
C LEU A 405 -0.16 -0.62 -8.91
N LEU A 406 0.60 -0.17 -7.89
CA LEU A 406 2.04 0.05 -8.03
C LEU A 406 2.77 -1.25 -8.35
N TRP A 407 2.47 -2.33 -7.62
CA TRP A 407 3.11 -3.63 -7.81
C TRP A 407 2.80 -4.27 -9.17
N ASN A 408 1.63 -4.03 -9.72
CA ASN A 408 1.28 -4.50 -11.07
C ASN A 408 2.20 -3.92 -12.14
N TYR A 409 2.73 -2.71 -11.94
CA TYR A 409 3.63 -2.05 -12.88
C TYR A 409 5.12 -2.16 -12.52
N GLN A 410 5.47 -2.64 -11.34
CA GLN A 410 6.87 -2.80 -10.93
C GLN A 410 7.71 -3.70 -11.86
N PRO A 411 7.18 -4.73 -12.53
CA PRO A 411 7.94 -5.46 -13.53
C PRO A 411 8.45 -4.61 -14.71
N TRP A 412 7.86 -3.43 -14.93
CA TRP A 412 8.34 -2.45 -15.91
C TRP A 412 9.46 -1.59 -15.32
N THR A 413 10.59 -2.21 -14.99
CA THR A 413 11.70 -1.58 -14.26
C THR A 413 12.34 -0.40 -15.02
N GLN A 414 12.13 -0.28 -16.33
CA GLN A 414 12.55 0.90 -17.09
C GLN A 414 11.80 2.18 -16.67
N VAL A 415 10.60 2.04 -16.12
CA VAL A 415 9.75 3.14 -15.64
C VAL A 415 9.69 3.20 -14.12
N GLN A 416 9.72 2.03 -13.49
CA GLN A 416 9.71 1.89 -12.02
C GLN A 416 10.91 1.06 -11.56
N PRO A 417 12.12 1.62 -11.63
CA PRO A 417 13.33 0.91 -11.22
C PRO A 417 13.28 0.59 -9.72
N ILE A 418 13.66 -0.62 -9.37
CA ILE A 418 13.72 -1.09 -7.99
C ILE A 418 15.14 -1.03 -7.45
N ARG A 419 16.14 -1.11 -8.33
CA ARG A 419 17.57 -1.03 -8.02
C ARG A 419 18.29 -0.20 -9.07
N VAL A 420 19.27 0.56 -8.63
CA VAL A 420 20.19 1.29 -9.52
C VAL A 420 21.59 0.80 -9.25
N TYR A 421 22.23 0.16 -10.25
CA TYR A 421 23.54 -0.45 -10.12
C TYR A 421 24.65 0.58 -10.32
N ALA A 422 25.63 0.64 -9.42
CA ALA A 422 26.73 1.60 -9.46
C ALA A 422 27.55 1.53 -10.77
N ASN A 423 27.66 0.34 -11.35
CA ASN A 423 28.38 0.11 -12.62
C ASN A 423 27.55 0.45 -13.88
N GLY A 424 26.34 0.97 -13.73
CA GLY A 424 25.45 1.33 -14.86
C GLY A 424 24.75 0.17 -15.55
N GLN A 425 24.88 -1.05 -15.05
CA GLN A 425 24.20 -2.21 -15.61
C GLN A 425 22.69 -2.20 -15.28
N PRO A 426 21.83 -2.73 -16.16
CA PRO A 426 20.40 -2.93 -15.87
C PRO A 426 20.21 -4.06 -14.84
N GLU A 427 18.97 -4.15 -14.30
CA GLU A 427 18.62 -5.22 -13.39
C GLU A 427 18.82 -6.61 -14.00
N PRO A 428 19.25 -7.61 -13.18
CA PRO A 428 19.30 -9.01 -13.58
C PRO A 428 17.92 -9.57 -13.91
N VAL A 429 17.85 -10.57 -14.79
CA VAL A 429 16.59 -11.22 -15.24
C VAL A 429 15.77 -11.78 -14.07
N ASP A 430 16.40 -12.27 -13.02
CA ASP A 430 15.69 -12.84 -11.88
C ASP A 430 14.92 -11.79 -11.05
N VAL A 431 15.31 -10.52 -11.09
CA VAL A 431 14.55 -9.44 -10.46
C VAL A 431 13.16 -9.34 -11.08
N TYR A 432 13.06 -9.42 -12.40
CA TYR A 432 11.76 -9.45 -13.10
C TYR A 432 10.93 -10.64 -12.67
N GLN A 433 11.53 -11.82 -12.64
CA GLN A 433 10.84 -13.03 -12.24
C GLN A 433 10.38 -12.95 -10.79
N ARG A 434 11.19 -12.33 -9.92
CA ARG A 434 10.86 -12.14 -8.53
C ARG A 434 9.67 -11.20 -8.35
N LEU A 435 9.67 -10.07 -9.06
CA LEU A 435 8.56 -9.10 -9.05
C LEU A 435 7.26 -9.73 -9.52
N ILE A 436 7.31 -10.52 -10.60
CA ILE A 436 6.15 -11.25 -11.10
C ILE A 436 5.62 -12.23 -10.04
N ASN A 437 6.50 -13.01 -9.43
CA ASN A 437 6.12 -13.99 -8.42
C ASN A 437 5.55 -13.32 -7.15
N ALA A 438 6.08 -12.16 -6.76
CA ALA A 438 5.56 -11.38 -5.63
C ALA A 438 4.16 -10.85 -5.95
N ASN A 439 3.95 -10.25 -7.11
CA ASN A 439 2.62 -9.82 -7.58
C ASN A 439 1.59 -10.94 -7.51
N PHE A 440 1.94 -12.09 -8.04
CA PHE A 440 1.07 -13.26 -7.99
C PHE A 440 0.80 -13.71 -6.57
N GLY A 441 1.67 -13.42 -5.64
CA GLY A 441 1.52 -13.75 -4.23
C GLY A 441 0.51 -12.90 -3.47
N LEU A 442 0.21 -11.70 -3.95
CA LEU A 442 -0.55 -10.70 -3.21
C LEU A 442 -2.07 -10.82 -3.38
N ASN A 443 -2.57 -11.24 -4.54
CA ASN A 443 -3.99 -11.17 -4.91
C ASN A 443 -4.74 -12.50 -4.85
N ILE A 444 -4.45 -13.36 -3.89
CA ILE A 444 -5.05 -14.71 -3.83
C ILE A 444 -6.37 -14.80 -3.08
N ARG A 445 -6.70 -13.82 -2.24
CA ARG A 445 -7.90 -13.80 -1.40
C ARG A 445 -8.59 -12.46 -1.50
N ARG A 446 -9.45 -12.30 -2.49
CA ARG A 446 -10.10 -11.03 -2.79
C ARG A 446 -11.37 -10.81 -1.98
N THR A 447 -11.56 -9.57 -1.55
CA THR A 447 -12.78 -9.06 -0.90
C THR A 447 -13.26 -7.79 -1.62
N PRO A 448 -13.76 -7.88 -2.87
CA PRO A 448 -14.08 -6.70 -3.67
C PRO A 448 -15.01 -5.74 -2.94
N MET A 449 -14.71 -4.44 -3.00
CA MET A 449 -15.48 -3.37 -2.36
C MET A 449 -16.90 -3.27 -2.94
N MET A 450 -17.05 -3.45 -4.25
CA MET A 450 -18.33 -3.33 -4.95
C MET A 450 -19.19 -4.58 -4.78
N ARG A 451 -19.44 -4.95 -3.50
CA ARG A 451 -20.36 -6.03 -3.11
C ARG A 451 -21.41 -5.50 -2.14
N ASP A 452 -22.53 -6.21 -2.08
CA ASP A 452 -23.54 -5.92 -1.06
C ASP A 452 -23.14 -6.49 0.30
N PHE A 453 -22.73 -5.62 1.21
CA PHE A 453 -22.43 -5.94 2.61
C PHE A 453 -23.62 -5.71 3.55
N SER A 454 -24.83 -5.47 3.03
CA SER A 454 -26.01 -5.17 3.85
C SER A 454 -26.38 -6.28 4.83
N TYR A 455 -26.01 -7.52 4.54
CA TYR A 455 -26.23 -8.68 5.44
C TYR A 455 -25.45 -8.58 6.75
N LEU A 456 -24.41 -7.74 6.83
CA LEU A 456 -23.64 -7.48 8.05
C LEU A 456 -24.37 -6.56 9.03
N ALA A 457 -25.31 -5.74 8.55
CA ALA A 457 -26.04 -4.78 9.39
C ALA A 457 -26.98 -5.46 10.40
N LEU A 458 -27.19 -4.80 11.55
CA LEU A 458 -28.07 -5.32 12.60
C LEU A 458 -29.54 -5.31 12.20
N ASP A 459 -29.97 -4.30 11.47
CA ASP A 459 -31.38 -4.08 11.12
C ASP A 459 -31.53 -3.45 9.72
N GLU A 460 -32.79 -3.15 9.32
CA GLU A 460 -33.08 -2.62 7.98
C GLU A 460 -32.51 -1.21 7.76
N ARG A 461 -32.35 -0.39 8.80
CA ARG A 461 -31.75 0.95 8.70
C ARG A 461 -30.28 0.85 8.25
N GLY A 462 -29.51 -0.02 8.90
CA GLY A 462 -28.12 -0.30 8.51
C GLY A 462 -28.02 -0.97 7.14
N ARG A 463 -28.92 -1.91 6.82
CA ARG A 463 -29.00 -2.52 5.47
C ARG A 463 -29.22 -1.47 4.39
N ALA A 464 -30.13 -0.54 4.61
CA ALA A 464 -30.38 0.55 3.67
C ALA A 464 -29.14 1.44 3.47
N ALA A 465 -28.37 1.71 4.53
CA ALA A 465 -27.14 2.49 4.44
C ALA A 465 -26.05 1.78 3.62
N PHE A 466 -25.86 0.46 3.76
CA PHE A 466 -24.93 -0.32 2.94
C PHE A 466 -25.36 -0.37 1.47
N ARG A 467 -26.65 -0.58 1.17
CA ARG A 467 -27.12 -0.56 -0.21
C ARG A 467 -26.95 0.82 -0.87
N ALA A 468 -27.18 1.89 -0.12
CA ALA A 468 -26.91 3.24 -0.60
C ALA A 468 -25.41 3.46 -0.88
N TYR A 469 -24.52 2.92 -0.06
CA TYR A 469 -23.08 2.98 -0.31
C TYR A 469 -22.67 2.28 -1.61
N LEU A 470 -23.18 1.08 -1.85
CA LEU A 470 -22.94 0.39 -3.13
C LEU A 470 -23.45 1.21 -4.32
N SER A 471 -24.61 1.85 -4.18
CA SER A 471 -25.14 2.76 -5.21
C SER A 471 -24.25 3.97 -5.45
N ASP A 472 -23.69 4.57 -4.38
CA ASP A 472 -22.76 5.70 -4.48
C ASP A 472 -21.45 5.30 -5.16
N LEU A 473 -20.91 4.09 -4.86
CA LEU A 473 -19.74 3.55 -5.53
C LEU A 473 -19.99 3.30 -7.02
N LEU A 474 -21.15 2.77 -7.39
CA LEU A 474 -21.54 2.57 -8.79
C LEU A 474 -21.66 3.91 -9.54
N ALA A 475 -22.22 4.93 -8.90
CA ALA A 475 -22.30 6.27 -9.46
C ALA A 475 -20.91 6.89 -9.64
N LEU A 476 -20.01 6.70 -8.66
CA LEU A 476 -18.62 7.13 -8.77
C LEU A 476 -17.89 6.40 -9.90
N GLN A 477 -18.06 5.08 -10.04
CA GLN A 477 -17.52 4.29 -11.15
C GLN A 477 -17.91 4.88 -12.50
N THR A 478 -19.21 5.06 -12.71
CA THR A 478 -19.77 5.61 -13.96
C THR A 478 -19.21 7.00 -14.28
N ARG A 479 -19.10 7.87 -13.26
CA ARG A 479 -18.51 9.20 -13.43
C ARG A 479 -17.04 9.11 -13.85
N LEU A 480 -16.22 8.31 -13.15
CA LEU A 480 -14.80 8.16 -13.44
C LEU A 480 -14.53 7.54 -14.81
N GLU A 481 -15.40 6.64 -15.27
CA GLU A 481 -15.32 6.04 -16.62
C GLU A 481 -15.64 7.04 -17.72
N SER A 482 -16.46 8.06 -17.44
CA SER A 482 -16.77 9.13 -18.40
C SER A 482 -15.64 10.16 -18.58
N GLU A 483 -14.68 10.17 -17.66
CA GLU A 483 -13.51 11.05 -17.70
C GLU A 483 -12.38 10.42 -18.53
N PRO A 484 -11.37 11.20 -18.99
CA PRO A 484 -10.21 10.66 -19.68
C PRO A 484 -9.52 9.55 -18.87
N LYS A 485 -9.12 8.49 -19.56
CA LYS A 485 -8.34 7.41 -18.95
C LYS A 485 -6.98 7.92 -18.52
N ALA A 486 -6.51 7.45 -17.36
CA ALA A 486 -5.16 7.70 -16.85
C ALA A 486 -4.65 6.42 -16.17
N LEU A 487 -3.34 6.17 -16.30
CA LEU A 487 -2.73 4.93 -15.79
C LEU A 487 -2.95 4.72 -14.29
N TRP A 488 -2.79 5.79 -13.52
CA TRP A 488 -2.85 5.74 -12.05
C TRP A 488 -4.23 6.11 -11.49
N LYS A 489 -5.24 6.13 -12.34
CA LYS A 489 -6.62 6.38 -11.94
C LYS A 489 -7.20 5.12 -11.32
N VAL A 490 -7.61 5.22 -10.08
CA VAL A 490 -8.24 4.13 -9.34
C VAL A 490 -9.75 4.21 -9.56
N TYR A 491 -10.34 3.08 -9.87
CA TYR A 491 -11.79 2.93 -10.05
C TYR A 491 -12.37 2.12 -8.88
N PRO A 492 -13.63 2.35 -8.46
CA PRO A 492 -14.25 1.57 -7.38
C PRO A 492 -14.20 0.06 -7.56
N GLU A 493 -14.29 -0.45 -8.80
CA GLU A 493 -14.18 -1.89 -9.11
C GLU A 493 -12.79 -2.48 -8.83
N MET A 494 -11.75 -1.64 -8.74
CA MET A 494 -10.39 -2.05 -8.40
C MET A 494 -10.20 -2.21 -6.88
N LEU A 495 -11.10 -1.64 -6.07
CA LEU A 495 -10.94 -1.59 -4.63
C LEU A 495 -11.28 -2.91 -3.97
N GLU A 496 -10.47 -3.29 -3.00
CA GLU A 496 -10.81 -4.28 -1.97
C GLU A 496 -11.44 -3.58 -0.75
N ALA A 497 -12.32 -4.29 -0.05
CA ALA A 497 -12.95 -3.75 1.16
C ALA A 497 -11.95 -3.60 2.32
N ASN A 498 -10.88 -4.39 2.30
CA ASN A 498 -9.83 -4.45 3.33
C ASN A 498 -8.47 -4.82 2.72
N MET A 499 -7.44 -4.85 3.55
CA MET A 499 -6.05 -5.14 3.17
C MET A 499 -5.76 -6.64 3.04
N ASN A 500 -6.69 -7.44 2.56
CA ASN A 500 -6.55 -8.90 2.49
C ASN A 500 -6.04 -9.39 1.12
N GLY A 501 -5.86 -8.49 0.18
CA GLY A 501 -5.43 -8.76 -1.19
C GLY A 501 -3.96 -9.10 -1.35
#